data_7a264f8a544b64ecf8af905a0bb57970
#
_entry.id   7a264f8a544b64ecf8af905a0bb57970
#
_cell.length_a   1.000
_cell.length_b   1.000
_cell.length_c   1.000
_cell.angle_alpha   90.00
_cell.angle_beta   90.00
_cell.angle_gamma   90.00
#
_symmetry.space_group_name_H-M   'P 1'
#
loop_
_entity.id
_entity.type
_entity.pdbx_description
1 polymer ?
#
loop_
_entity_poly.entity_id
_entity_poly.type
_entity_poly.pdbx_seq_one_letter_code
_entity_poly.pdbx_strand_id
1 'polypeptide(L)'
;IVAIVFIIFIGILVSYVLVRKKGKIASLIDTLIMFPYVIPGSVLGIGLIVAFNRKPLILVGTAAIMIISYVIRKLPYTVRSGSAFLYQMDPFVEEASINLGVSPMKTFFTVTARMLLPGIMSGAVLSWITCINELSSSIMLYSGKTSTIAVAIYQEVVRMSDGTAAALATILTLTTIVSLVIVFRATKGKVKIV
;
A
#
# COMPACT_ATOMS: atom_id res chain seq x y z
N ILE A 1 6.85 5.02 4.84
CA ILE A 1 7.49 5.34 3.54
C ILE A 1 7.91 4.06 2.83
N VAL A 2 8.78 3.21 3.40
CA VAL A 2 9.30 2.00 2.73
C VAL A 2 8.17 1.10 2.21
N ALA A 3 7.14 0.83 3.02
CA ALA A 3 5.98 0.03 2.58
C ALA A 3 5.29 0.63 1.34
N ILE A 4 5.17 1.96 1.26
CA ILE A 4 4.53 2.63 0.12
C ILE A 4 5.33 2.46 -1.17
N VAL A 5 6.65 2.49 -1.10
CA VAL A 5 7.50 2.23 -2.27
C VAL A 5 7.24 0.82 -2.82
N PHE A 6 7.19 -0.19 -1.94
CA PHE A 6 6.83 -1.56 -2.35
C PHE A 6 5.41 -1.65 -2.91
N ILE A 7 4.43 -0.97 -2.27
CA ILE A 7 3.04 -0.93 -2.72
C ILE A 7 2.93 -0.33 -4.12
N ILE A 8 3.63 0.76 -4.40
CA ILE A 8 3.65 1.39 -5.74
C ILE A 8 4.22 0.43 -6.77
N PHE A 9 5.40 -0.15 -6.49
CA PHE A 9 6.06 -1.05 -7.43
C PHE A 9 5.22 -2.30 -7.72
N ILE A 10 4.77 -2.99 -6.67
CA ILE A 10 3.93 -4.19 -6.81
C ILE A 10 2.58 -3.83 -7.43
N GLY A 11 2.00 -2.68 -7.04
CA GLY A 11 0.74 -2.17 -7.57
C GLY A 11 0.75 -1.98 -9.09
N ILE A 12 1.83 -1.42 -9.65
CA ILE A 12 1.99 -1.28 -11.11
C ILE A 12 1.97 -2.65 -11.80
N LEU A 13 2.78 -3.58 -11.30
CA LEU A 13 2.91 -4.91 -11.90
C LEU A 13 1.59 -5.70 -11.84
N VAL A 14 0.96 -5.69 -10.66
CA VAL A 14 -0.27 -6.44 -10.43
C VAL A 14 -1.44 -5.85 -11.20
N SER A 15 -1.62 -4.52 -11.18
CA SER A 15 -2.68 -3.87 -11.96
C SER A 15 -2.57 -4.20 -13.44
N TYR A 16 -1.36 -4.22 -13.99
CA TYR A 16 -1.11 -4.62 -15.37
C TYR A 16 -1.54 -6.06 -15.65
N VAL A 17 -1.12 -6.99 -14.77
CA VAL A 17 -1.48 -8.41 -14.91
C VAL A 17 -2.99 -8.61 -14.84
N LEU A 18 -3.67 -7.97 -13.89
CA LEU A 18 -5.12 -8.12 -13.71
C LEU A 18 -5.92 -7.63 -14.90
N VAL A 19 -5.49 -6.55 -15.54
CA VAL A 19 -6.26 -5.92 -16.63
C VAL A 19 -5.90 -6.48 -18.00
N ARG A 20 -4.61 -6.71 -18.27
CA ARG A 20 -4.13 -7.13 -19.59
C ARG A 20 -4.05 -8.64 -19.77
N LYS A 21 -3.80 -9.40 -18.70
CA LYS A 21 -3.73 -10.87 -18.73
C LYS A 21 -5.02 -11.46 -18.18
N LYS A 22 -6.07 -11.48 -18.99
CA LYS A 22 -7.35 -12.13 -18.66
C LYS A 22 -7.15 -13.64 -18.48
N GLY A 23 -7.81 -14.23 -17.46
CA GLY A 23 -7.80 -15.69 -17.26
C GLY A 23 -7.87 -16.09 -15.79
N LYS A 24 -7.84 -17.40 -15.53
CA LYS A 24 -7.96 -17.98 -14.18
C LYS A 24 -6.86 -17.50 -13.22
N ILE A 25 -5.64 -17.29 -13.74
CA ILE A 25 -4.52 -16.80 -12.93
C ILE A 25 -4.75 -15.35 -12.47
N ALA A 26 -5.20 -14.48 -13.36
CA ALA A 26 -5.52 -13.10 -13.00
C ALA A 26 -6.64 -13.04 -11.94
N SER A 27 -7.69 -13.85 -12.11
CA SER A 27 -8.78 -13.96 -11.12
C SER A 27 -8.29 -14.47 -9.76
N LEU A 28 -7.40 -15.46 -9.75
CA LEU A 28 -6.80 -15.95 -8.51
C LEU A 28 -5.95 -14.88 -7.81
N ILE A 29 -5.12 -14.17 -8.56
CA ILE A 29 -4.30 -13.06 -8.03
C ILE A 29 -5.22 -11.96 -7.46
N ASP A 30 -6.29 -11.61 -8.15
CA ASP A 30 -7.27 -10.63 -7.68
C ASP A 30 -7.89 -11.04 -6.34
N THR A 31 -8.33 -12.28 -6.23
CA THR A 31 -8.88 -12.83 -4.99
C THR A 31 -7.86 -12.82 -3.86
N LEU A 32 -6.63 -13.28 -4.13
CA LEU A 32 -5.56 -13.33 -3.12
C LEU A 32 -5.18 -11.95 -2.59
N ILE A 33 -5.20 -10.92 -3.45
CA ILE A 33 -4.91 -9.54 -3.04
C ILE A 33 -6.04 -8.95 -2.20
N MET A 34 -7.29 -9.29 -2.51
CA MET A 34 -8.43 -8.80 -1.74
C MET A 34 -8.59 -9.48 -0.39
N PHE A 35 -8.13 -10.72 -0.25
CA PHE A 35 -8.29 -11.52 0.97
C PHE A 35 -7.78 -10.81 2.24
N PRO A 36 -6.55 -10.24 2.27
CA PRO A 36 -6.04 -9.54 3.45
C PRO A 36 -6.80 -8.25 3.80
N TYR A 37 -7.53 -7.68 2.86
CA TYR A 37 -8.37 -6.50 3.10
C TYR A 37 -9.56 -6.83 4.01
N VAL A 38 -10.12 -8.03 3.86
CA VAL A 38 -11.28 -8.50 4.64
C VAL A 38 -10.87 -9.02 6.02
N ILE A 39 -9.64 -9.54 6.16
CA ILE A 39 -9.16 -10.08 7.43
C ILE A 39 -8.91 -8.96 8.45
N PRO A 40 -9.40 -9.10 9.70
CA PRO A 40 -9.04 -8.18 10.78
C PRO A 40 -7.52 -8.05 10.94
N GLY A 41 -7.02 -6.82 11.13
CA GLY A 41 -5.58 -6.57 11.22
C GLY A 41 -4.89 -7.33 12.35
N SER A 42 -5.55 -7.50 13.48
CA SER A 42 -5.04 -8.29 14.61
C SER A 42 -4.85 -9.77 14.23
N VAL A 43 -5.79 -10.34 13.49
CA VAL A 43 -5.71 -11.74 13.01
C VAL A 43 -4.52 -11.90 12.05
N LEU A 44 -4.37 -10.98 11.09
CA LEU A 44 -3.21 -10.98 10.21
C LEU A 44 -1.90 -10.82 10.98
N GLY A 45 -1.87 -9.92 11.97
CA GLY A 45 -0.70 -9.71 12.83
C GLY A 45 -0.28 -10.98 13.56
N ILE A 46 -1.22 -11.68 14.19
CA ILE A 46 -0.98 -12.97 14.85
C ILE A 46 -0.50 -14.02 13.83
N GLY A 47 -1.14 -14.10 12.66
CA GLY A 47 -0.72 -15.01 11.59
C GLY A 47 0.73 -14.77 11.15
N LEU A 48 1.13 -13.51 11.00
CA LEU A 48 2.51 -13.15 10.65
C LEU A 48 3.50 -13.51 11.77
N ILE A 49 3.13 -13.34 13.04
CA ILE A 49 3.96 -13.79 14.18
C ILE A 49 4.17 -15.29 14.09
N VAL A 50 3.12 -16.07 13.93
CA VAL A 50 3.21 -17.54 13.86
C VAL A 50 4.05 -17.99 12.67
N ALA A 51 3.88 -17.35 11.51
CA ALA A 51 4.60 -17.68 10.28
C ALA A 51 6.10 -17.34 10.35
N PHE A 52 6.44 -16.18 10.96
CA PHE A 52 7.79 -15.62 10.92
C PHE A 52 8.50 -15.60 12.28
N ASN A 53 8.10 -16.47 13.21
CA ASN A 53 8.80 -16.69 14.48
C ASN A 53 9.61 -18.00 14.51
N ARG A 54 9.99 -18.53 13.37
CA ARG A 54 10.71 -19.80 13.24
C ARG A 54 11.90 -19.67 12.28
N LYS A 55 12.96 -20.43 12.57
CA LYS A 55 14.07 -20.56 11.62
C LYS A 55 13.57 -21.16 10.28
N PRO A 56 14.14 -20.78 9.13
CA PRO A 56 15.32 -19.91 8.98
C PRO A 56 15.02 -18.41 9.00
N LEU A 57 13.74 -17.98 8.96
CA LEU A 57 13.38 -16.57 8.78
C LEU A 57 12.61 -16.03 10.00
N ILE A 58 13.36 -15.45 10.96
CA ILE A 58 12.78 -14.83 12.15
C ILE A 58 12.67 -13.32 11.90
N LEU A 59 11.43 -12.83 11.68
CA LEU A 59 11.15 -11.41 11.46
C LEU A 59 10.43 -10.73 12.61
N VAL A 60 9.93 -11.50 13.60
CA VAL A 60 9.22 -10.96 14.75
C VAL A 60 10.08 -9.98 15.52
N GLY A 61 9.51 -8.82 15.88
CA GLY A 61 10.21 -7.74 16.56
C GLY A 61 11.06 -6.83 15.65
N THR A 62 11.05 -7.05 14.34
CA THR A 62 11.79 -6.23 13.36
C THR A 62 10.86 -5.27 12.60
N ALA A 63 11.41 -4.20 12.03
CA ALA A 63 10.66 -3.33 11.12
C ALA A 63 10.18 -4.06 9.85
N ALA A 64 10.85 -5.13 9.45
CA ALA A 64 10.52 -5.88 8.25
C ALA A 64 9.12 -6.51 8.32
N ILE A 65 8.75 -7.12 9.45
CA ILE A 65 7.42 -7.74 9.61
C ILE A 65 6.32 -6.69 9.56
N MET A 66 6.54 -5.49 10.10
CA MET A 66 5.59 -4.38 10.01
C MET A 66 5.44 -3.88 8.57
N ILE A 67 6.55 -3.75 7.83
CA ILE A 67 6.53 -3.36 6.41
C ILE A 67 5.72 -4.39 5.61
N ILE A 68 5.98 -5.68 5.80
CA ILE A 68 5.26 -6.77 5.15
C ILE A 68 3.75 -6.69 5.45
N SER A 69 3.38 -6.50 6.72
CA SER A 69 1.99 -6.34 7.12
C SER A 69 1.31 -5.18 6.41
N TYR A 70 1.97 -4.02 6.35
CA TYR A 70 1.44 -2.84 5.68
C TYR A 70 1.31 -3.03 4.17
N VAL A 71 2.31 -3.64 3.53
CA VAL A 71 2.23 -3.96 2.10
C VAL A 71 1.04 -4.87 1.83
N ILE A 72 0.92 -5.97 2.53
CA ILE A 72 -0.17 -6.94 2.34
C ILE A 72 -1.55 -6.28 2.52
N ARG A 73 -1.73 -5.48 3.57
CA ARG A 73 -3.03 -4.87 3.89
C ARG A 73 -3.41 -3.67 3.02
N LYS A 74 -2.43 -2.90 2.54
CA LYS A 74 -2.68 -1.63 1.85
C LYS A 74 -2.47 -1.72 0.34
N LEU A 75 -1.86 -2.79 -0.15
CA LEU A 75 -1.72 -3.06 -1.59
C LEU A 75 -3.06 -3.01 -2.36
N PRO A 76 -4.19 -3.54 -1.83
CA PRO A 76 -5.48 -3.49 -2.51
C PRO A 76 -5.90 -2.11 -2.98
N TYR A 77 -5.69 -1.07 -2.20
CA TYR A 77 -6.04 0.31 -2.58
C TYR A 77 -5.34 0.76 -3.86
N THR A 78 -4.03 0.52 -3.91
CA THR A 78 -3.20 0.92 -5.08
C THR A 78 -3.52 0.06 -6.29
N VAL A 79 -3.71 -1.25 -6.11
CA VAL A 79 -4.07 -2.16 -7.20
C VAL A 79 -5.43 -1.81 -7.79
N ARG A 80 -6.45 -1.55 -6.97
CA ARG A 80 -7.79 -1.16 -7.46
C ARG A 80 -7.78 0.15 -8.21
N SER A 81 -7.10 1.16 -7.68
CA SER A 81 -6.96 2.46 -8.34
C SER A 81 -6.20 2.34 -9.65
N GLY A 82 -5.08 1.60 -9.66
CA GLY A 82 -4.30 1.33 -10.87
C GLY A 82 -5.09 0.55 -11.91
N SER A 83 -5.78 -0.52 -11.51
CA SER A 83 -6.61 -1.31 -12.42
C SER A 83 -7.74 -0.48 -13.03
N ALA A 84 -8.45 0.32 -12.22
CA ALA A 84 -9.51 1.20 -12.71
C ALA A 84 -9.00 2.21 -13.74
N PHE A 85 -7.81 2.77 -13.51
CA PHE A 85 -7.17 3.68 -14.44
C PHE A 85 -6.76 2.96 -15.74
N LEU A 86 -6.19 1.76 -15.63
CA LEU A 86 -5.73 0.99 -16.79
C LEU A 86 -6.91 0.48 -17.66
N TYR A 87 -8.08 0.23 -17.07
CA TYR A 87 -9.29 -0.09 -17.82
C TYR A 87 -9.76 1.06 -18.72
N GLN A 88 -9.47 2.31 -18.34
CA GLN A 88 -9.80 3.50 -19.12
C GLN A 88 -8.77 3.79 -20.23
N MET A 89 -7.61 3.15 -20.18
CA MET A 89 -6.56 3.31 -21.19
C MET A 89 -6.83 2.41 -22.38
N ASP A 90 -6.78 3.02 -23.59
CA ASP A 90 -6.91 2.28 -24.83
C ASP A 90 -5.72 1.33 -25.03
N PRO A 91 -5.95 0.02 -25.21
CA PRO A 91 -4.90 -0.95 -25.51
C PRO A 91 -4.08 -0.64 -26.76
N PHE A 92 -4.65 0.06 -27.73
CA PHE A 92 -3.98 0.43 -28.97
C PHE A 92 -2.70 1.25 -28.76
N VAL A 93 -2.57 1.97 -27.65
CA VAL A 93 -1.34 2.69 -27.32
C VAL A 93 -0.15 1.73 -27.12
N GLU A 94 -0.40 0.59 -26.50
CA GLU A 94 0.62 -0.46 -26.28
C GLU A 94 0.93 -1.16 -27.61
N GLU A 95 -0.09 -1.50 -28.38
CA GLU A 95 0.02 -2.14 -29.70
C GLU A 95 0.78 -1.25 -30.69
N ALA A 96 0.49 0.05 -30.73
CA ALA A 96 1.21 1.00 -31.56
C ALA A 96 2.72 1.04 -31.25
N SER A 97 3.09 1.02 -29.98
CA SER A 97 4.50 0.96 -29.55
C SER A 97 5.18 -0.33 -30.04
N ILE A 98 4.49 -1.47 -29.95
CA ILE A 98 5.02 -2.77 -30.38
C ILE A 98 5.15 -2.79 -31.91
N ASN A 99 4.17 -2.26 -32.63
CA ASN A 99 4.19 -2.17 -34.12
C ASN A 99 5.32 -1.28 -34.63
N LEU A 100 5.76 -0.29 -33.83
CA LEU A 100 6.95 0.52 -34.12
C LEU A 100 8.27 -0.21 -33.78
N GLY A 101 8.24 -1.50 -33.48
CA GLY A 101 9.41 -2.33 -33.22
C GLY A 101 9.93 -2.29 -31.78
N VAL A 102 9.19 -1.67 -30.85
CA VAL A 102 9.58 -1.67 -29.42
C VAL A 102 9.17 -3.01 -28.80
N SER A 103 10.09 -3.67 -28.08
CA SER A 103 9.76 -4.93 -27.41
C SER A 103 8.68 -4.75 -26.33
N PRO A 104 7.83 -5.77 -26.06
CA PRO A 104 6.73 -5.68 -25.07
C PRO A 104 7.20 -5.26 -23.68
N MET A 105 8.36 -5.74 -23.22
CA MET A 105 8.94 -5.37 -21.94
C MET A 105 9.32 -3.87 -21.91
N LYS A 106 9.95 -3.38 -22.97
CA LYS A 106 10.31 -1.96 -23.08
C LYS A 106 9.06 -1.10 -23.18
N THR A 107 8.03 -1.51 -23.95
CA THR A 107 6.72 -0.85 -24.01
C THR A 107 6.09 -0.75 -22.63
N PHE A 108 6.10 -1.82 -21.83
CA PHE A 108 5.59 -1.79 -20.47
C PHE A 108 6.25 -0.69 -19.63
N PHE A 109 7.59 -0.62 -19.57
CA PHE A 109 8.27 0.36 -18.73
C PHE A 109 8.25 1.78 -19.27
N THR A 110 8.28 1.97 -20.60
CA THR A 110 8.37 3.31 -21.21
C THR A 110 7.01 3.95 -21.47
N VAL A 111 5.98 3.15 -21.73
CA VAL A 111 4.64 3.63 -22.09
C VAL A 111 3.67 3.30 -20.96
N THR A 112 3.34 2.02 -20.77
CA THR A 112 2.25 1.59 -19.90
C THR A 112 2.46 2.02 -18.45
N ALA A 113 3.60 1.72 -17.86
CA ALA A 113 3.89 2.06 -16.47
C ALA A 113 3.88 3.58 -16.23
N ARG A 114 4.38 4.36 -17.19
CA ARG A 114 4.35 5.84 -17.10
C ARG A 114 2.94 6.40 -17.17
N MET A 115 2.12 5.88 -18.08
CA MET A 115 0.73 6.31 -18.22
C MET A 115 -0.11 5.88 -17.02
N LEU A 116 0.21 4.74 -16.39
CA LEU A 116 -0.46 4.20 -15.21
C LEU A 116 -0.14 4.98 -13.91
N LEU A 117 0.98 5.71 -13.87
CA LEU A 117 1.43 6.42 -12.66
C LEU A 117 0.34 7.28 -11.99
N PRO A 118 -0.48 8.09 -12.68
CA PRO A 118 -1.51 8.89 -12.01
C PRO A 118 -2.52 8.03 -11.23
N GLY A 119 -2.96 6.90 -11.81
CA GLY A 119 -3.85 5.96 -11.13
C GLY A 119 -3.20 5.28 -9.93
N ILE A 120 -1.95 4.83 -10.08
CA ILE A 120 -1.17 4.24 -9.00
C ILE A 120 -0.92 5.24 -7.87
N MET A 121 -0.58 6.48 -8.19
CA MET A 121 -0.35 7.52 -7.17
C MET A 121 -1.61 7.85 -6.39
N SER A 122 -2.78 7.88 -7.04
CA SER A 122 -4.07 8.05 -6.34
C SER A 122 -4.30 6.95 -5.30
N GLY A 123 -4.10 5.68 -5.69
CA GLY A 123 -4.19 4.55 -4.78
C GLY A 123 -3.10 4.56 -3.69
N ALA A 124 -1.88 4.98 -4.03
CA ALA A 124 -0.78 5.09 -3.06
C ALA A 124 -1.05 6.15 -1.99
N VAL A 125 -1.73 7.25 -2.32
CA VAL A 125 -2.19 8.24 -1.32
C VAL A 125 -3.16 7.61 -0.33
N LEU A 126 -4.15 6.86 -0.80
CA LEU A 126 -5.07 6.12 0.07
C LEU A 126 -4.33 5.09 0.93
N SER A 127 -3.40 4.36 0.34
CA SER A 127 -2.53 3.42 1.06
C SER A 127 -1.71 4.14 2.13
N TRP A 128 -1.17 5.34 1.84
CA TRP A 128 -0.42 6.15 2.80
C TRP A 128 -1.26 6.56 4.00
N ILE A 129 -2.44 7.16 3.75
CA ILE A 129 -3.36 7.61 4.81
C ILE A 129 -3.72 6.44 5.73
N THR A 130 -4.07 5.30 5.15
CA THR A 130 -4.46 4.12 5.91
C THR A 130 -3.28 3.43 6.60
N CYS A 131 -2.05 3.55 6.08
CA CYS A 131 -0.83 3.08 6.72
C CYS A 131 -0.45 3.89 7.95
N ILE A 132 -0.52 5.23 7.86
CA ILE A 132 -0.08 6.10 8.96
C ILE A 132 -0.98 5.96 10.18
N ASN A 133 -2.27 5.65 9.95
CA ASN A 133 -3.28 5.45 10.99
C ASN A 133 -3.47 3.97 11.37
N GLU A 134 -2.61 3.07 10.88
CA GLU A 134 -2.77 1.63 11.13
C GLU A 134 -2.42 1.26 12.57
N LEU A 135 -3.41 0.86 13.33
CA LEU A 135 -3.26 0.37 14.71
C LEU A 135 -3.42 -1.15 14.79
N SER A 136 -4.41 -1.72 14.09
CA SER A 136 -4.86 -3.10 14.33
C SER A 136 -3.77 -4.17 14.17
N SER A 137 -2.97 -4.10 13.12
CA SER A 137 -1.85 -5.04 12.93
C SER A 137 -0.59 -4.54 13.66
N SER A 138 -0.41 -3.21 13.75
CA SER A 138 0.76 -2.62 14.39
C SER A 138 0.87 -2.98 15.86
N ILE A 139 -0.26 -3.00 16.59
CA ILE A 139 -0.27 -3.34 18.01
C ILE A 139 0.11 -4.80 18.31
N MET A 140 -0.03 -5.69 17.32
CA MET A 140 0.41 -7.09 17.44
C MET A 140 1.90 -7.25 17.12
N LEU A 141 2.42 -6.44 16.19
CA LEU A 141 3.73 -6.62 15.56
C LEU A 141 4.81 -5.70 16.11
N TYR A 142 4.44 -4.62 16.80
CA TYR A 142 5.41 -3.63 17.28
C TYR A 142 6.39 -4.21 18.31
N SER A 143 7.56 -3.61 18.35
CA SER A 143 8.55 -3.79 19.41
C SER A 143 8.99 -2.42 19.93
N GLY A 144 9.73 -2.36 21.01
CA GLY A 144 10.22 -1.09 21.57
C GLY A 144 10.97 -0.20 20.57
N LYS A 145 11.56 -0.80 19.52
CA LYS A 145 12.28 -0.09 18.44
C LYS A 145 11.41 0.26 17.24
N THR A 146 10.21 -0.30 17.13
CA THR A 146 9.34 -0.19 15.94
C THR A 146 7.95 0.35 16.28
N SER A 147 7.79 0.99 17.43
CA SER A 147 6.53 1.61 17.82
C SER A 147 6.13 2.71 16.84
N THR A 148 4.86 2.73 16.47
CA THR A 148 4.26 3.78 15.63
C THR A 148 3.54 4.79 16.51
N ILE A 149 3.26 6.00 15.96
CA ILE A 149 2.49 7.01 16.71
C ILE A 149 1.10 6.47 17.08
N ALA A 150 0.43 5.72 16.20
CA ALA A 150 -0.87 5.11 16.48
C ALA A 150 -0.79 4.13 17.68
N VAL A 151 0.26 3.32 17.76
CA VAL A 151 0.50 2.42 18.89
C VAL A 151 0.82 3.22 20.16
N ALA A 152 1.61 4.28 20.08
CA ALA A 152 1.92 5.15 21.21
C ALA A 152 0.66 5.82 21.78
N ILE A 153 -0.23 6.34 20.91
CA ILE A 153 -1.52 6.89 21.33
C ILE A 153 -2.31 5.85 22.12
N TYR A 154 -2.43 4.64 21.58
CA TYR A 154 -3.15 3.56 22.27
C TYR A 154 -2.54 3.24 23.63
N GLN A 155 -1.21 3.17 23.73
CA GLN A 155 -0.53 2.91 25.00
C GLN A 155 -0.80 4.00 26.04
N GLU A 156 -0.79 5.27 25.64
CA GLU A 156 -1.08 6.38 26.57
C GLU A 156 -2.54 6.39 27.03
N VAL A 157 -3.49 6.03 26.15
CA VAL A 157 -4.90 5.85 26.52
C VAL A 157 -5.04 4.74 27.58
N VAL A 158 -4.37 3.60 27.39
CA VAL A 158 -4.41 2.47 28.33
C VAL A 158 -3.76 2.87 29.69
N ARG A 159 -2.78 3.77 29.68
CA ARG A 159 -2.14 4.31 30.88
C ARG A 159 -2.96 5.42 31.57
N MET A 160 -4.16 5.74 31.06
CA MET A 160 -4.97 6.86 31.55
C MET A 160 -4.26 8.23 31.45
N SER A 161 -3.36 8.39 30.48
CA SER A 161 -2.62 9.63 30.21
C SER A 161 -3.29 10.41 29.07
N ASP A 162 -4.50 10.88 29.29
CA ASP A 162 -5.34 11.50 28.26
C ASP A 162 -4.69 12.72 27.60
N GLY A 163 -3.97 13.54 28.37
CA GLY A 163 -3.28 14.72 27.82
C GLY A 163 -2.18 14.35 26.83
N THR A 164 -1.37 13.35 27.15
CA THR A 164 -0.31 12.85 26.24
C THR A 164 -0.91 12.16 25.03
N ALA A 165 -1.96 11.35 25.22
CA ALA A 165 -2.67 10.71 24.13
C ALA A 165 -3.26 11.74 23.14
N ALA A 166 -3.91 12.80 23.64
CA ALA A 166 -4.46 13.88 22.84
C ALA A 166 -3.38 14.66 22.07
N ALA A 167 -2.24 14.95 22.72
CA ALA A 167 -1.11 15.59 22.06
C ALA A 167 -0.54 14.75 20.91
N LEU A 168 -0.32 13.45 21.11
CA LEU A 168 0.13 12.53 20.08
C LEU A 168 -0.88 12.38 18.94
N ALA A 169 -2.18 12.33 19.24
CA ALA A 169 -3.24 12.28 18.24
C ALA A 169 -3.26 13.56 17.39
N THR A 170 -3.05 14.71 18.00
CA THR A 170 -2.93 16.00 17.29
C THR A 170 -1.72 15.99 16.35
N ILE A 171 -0.58 15.52 16.81
CA ILE A 171 0.64 15.39 15.99
C ILE A 171 0.39 14.43 14.80
N LEU A 172 -0.25 13.30 15.04
CA LEU A 172 -0.59 12.33 13.98
C LEU A 172 -1.52 12.96 12.93
N THR A 173 -2.54 13.68 13.38
CA THR A 173 -3.49 14.36 12.49
C THR A 173 -2.80 15.44 11.66
N LEU A 174 -2.00 16.30 12.28
CA LEU A 174 -1.23 17.34 11.58
C LEU A 174 -0.25 16.72 10.57
N THR A 175 0.47 15.68 10.96
CA THR A 175 1.40 14.95 10.07
C THR A 175 0.65 14.37 8.87
N THR A 176 -0.54 13.81 9.07
CA THR A 176 -1.38 13.27 7.98
C THR A 176 -1.83 14.39 7.03
N ILE A 177 -2.33 15.50 7.57
CA ILE A 177 -2.77 16.66 6.76
C ILE A 177 -1.60 17.23 5.95
N VAL A 178 -0.48 17.49 6.60
CA VAL A 178 0.73 18.05 5.95
C VAL A 178 1.22 17.12 4.85
N SER A 179 1.30 15.82 5.10
CA SER A 179 1.73 14.84 4.10
C SER A 179 0.80 14.80 2.89
N LEU A 180 -0.52 14.90 3.12
CA LEU A 180 -1.51 15.00 2.04
C LEU A 180 -1.32 16.27 1.20
N VAL A 181 -1.18 17.42 1.84
CA VAL A 181 -0.96 18.70 1.15
C VAL A 181 0.31 18.63 0.29
N ILE A 182 1.38 18.04 0.82
CA ILE A 182 2.65 17.86 0.07
C ILE A 182 2.41 16.98 -1.16
N VAL A 183 1.75 15.83 -1.01
CA VAL A 183 1.48 14.92 -2.12
C VAL A 183 0.59 15.59 -3.18
N PHE A 184 -0.48 16.29 -2.77
CA PHE A 184 -1.34 17.01 -3.71
C PHE A 184 -0.61 18.09 -4.50
N ARG A 185 0.25 18.86 -3.83
CA ARG A 185 1.06 19.89 -4.52
C ARG A 185 2.11 19.26 -5.45
N ALA A 186 2.77 18.20 -5.03
CA ALA A 186 3.78 17.51 -5.83
C ALA A 186 3.18 16.88 -7.10
N THR A 187 1.96 16.37 -7.01
CA THR A 187 1.25 15.76 -8.14
C THR A 187 0.49 16.77 -9.02
N LYS A 188 0.62 18.08 -8.72
CA LYS A 188 -0.04 19.19 -9.46
C LYS A 188 -1.54 18.96 -9.67
N GLY A 189 -2.23 18.40 -8.69
CA GLY A 189 -3.66 18.10 -8.76
C GLY A 189 -4.06 16.99 -9.75
N LYS A 190 -3.11 16.26 -10.32
CA LYS A 190 -3.40 15.12 -11.20
C LYS A 190 -3.92 13.89 -10.46
N VAL A 191 -3.74 13.86 -9.15
CA VAL A 191 -4.31 12.83 -8.27
C VAL A 191 -5.71 13.30 -7.88
N LYS A 192 -6.75 12.70 -8.46
CA LYS A 192 -8.12 12.84 -7.98
C LYS A 192 -8.34 11.80 -6.88
N ILE A 193 -8.70 12.25 -5.68
CA ILE A 193 -9.27 11.36 -4.67
C ILE A 193 -10.71 11.14 -5.10
N VAL A 194 -11.01 9.94 -5.57
CA VAL A 194 -12.38 9.51 -5.86
C VAL A 194 -13.03 9.09 -4.56
#